data_e42afc2cf357a969b83cf3899e8c9191
#
_entry.id   e42afc2cf357a969b83cf3899e8c9191
#
_cell.length_a   1.000
_cell.length_b   1.000
_cell.length_c   1.000
_cell.angle_alpha   90.00
_cell.angle_beta   90.00
_cell.angle_gamma   90.00
#
_symmetry.space_group_name_H-M   'P 1'
#
loop_
_entity.id
_entity.type
_entity.pdbx_description
1 polymer ?
#
loop_
_entity_poly.entity_id
_entity_poly.type
_entity_poly.pdbx_seq_one_letter_code
_entity_poly.pdbx_strand_id
1 'polypeptide(L)'
;MLLALALGGTAAAQAVPAPRDTTRPDTTRRDTTRADTTRATTDTARHAVPMPSDTAHADTTSDTTKVPKDTIKAPLAHAEVPELVGIGSQYHWDRDQMFASGAINLLDLLRLIPGVTAFRSGWMSSPQYAAYLGNPSRVRYFYDGVEIEPLDPRSPGALDASEVQLFSLEEVSVERGADELRVYLRSWRVQRTSTNTRVDVLTGDEGTNLYRGFYGKRYGNGMALQLAGQQYGTNSDPTIGGGDELALTGRLGWAKGPWSIDAYAIRASRTRDQQNQDLVAGVNGVVPEQDRTRTDAYLRAGYGDPDSGSWAQVMVATQQFAEHSGFHPELDFAPADSADTTMSARQIVATGGFTRWGLRLSAADRLHILPNRTLNSLEARLAYERKELAVSFLADYRGPDTTSTEEASARFTPLDFLSVTGAVTHRHGGGVDGGEQVAVRLEAGLKVFNAWLTGGILRRDAALVPGLSAYDTSFVARRAAAATGIYGTIRGKFYKDIGADVWGVRYSNNGYYRPQVQTREELYLDTKWLSRFPSGNFGFRGSIAHEFRQNVLFPTTTTDETFDNNAPFAVFSHVLVGSIEVRIIDAVIFFHSIYGINPPIYEIVPGYAQPRQLLTYGVRWQFWN
;
A
#
# COMPACT_ATOMS: atom_id res chain seq x y z
N MET A 1 -19.44 -10.53 -25.43
CA MET A 1 -20.80 -10.93 -25.06
C MET A 1 -20.83 -12.29 -24.38
N LEU A 2 -19.91 -12.58 -23.45
CA LEU A 2 -19.81 -13.88 -22.76
C LEU A 2 -19.33 -13.75 -21.30
N LEU A 3 -19.45 -12.57 -20.68
CA LEU A 3 -19.08 -12.32 -19.26
C LEU A 3 -20.23 -11.74 -18.41
N ALA A 4 -21.48 -11.80 -18.89
CA ALA A 4 -22.62 -11.16 -18.23
C ALA A 4 -23.54 -12.14 -17.47
N LEU A 5 -23.14 -13.39 -17.21
CA LEU A 5 -24.07 -14.45 -16.76
C LEU A 5 -23.75 -15.08 -15.40
N ALA A 6 -23.04 -14.42 -14.49
CA ALA A 6 -22.68 -15.08 -13.21
C ALA A 6 -22.85 -14.24 -11.93
N LEU A 7 -23.67 -13.20 -11.89
CA LEU A 7 -23.84 -12.38 -10.66
C LEU A 7 -25.29 -11.96 -10.36
N GLY A 8 -26.25 -12.80 -10.62
CA GLY A 8 -27.64 -12.59 -10.20
C GLY A 8 -28.15 -13.76 -9.36
N GLY A 9 -27.86 -13.79 -8.08
CA GLY A 9 -28.39 -14.78 -7.15
C GLY A 9 -28.56 -14.16 -5.76
N THR A 10 -29.77 -13.71 -5.45
CA THR A 10 -30.18 -13.37 -4.08
C THR A 10 -30.25 -14.66 -3.25
N ALA A 11 -29.35 -14.81 -2.29
CA ALA A 11 -29.39 -15.91 -1.32
C ALA A 11 -30.29 -15.50 -0.14
N ALA A 12 -31.41 -16.18 -0.03
CA ALA A 12 -32.27 -16.12 1.17
C ALA A 12 -31.58 -16.85 2.32
N ALA A 13 -31.49 -16.19 3.46
CA ALA A 13 -30.97 -16.76 4.68
C ALA A 13 -31.90 -17.86 5.22
N GLN A 14 -31.39 -19.08 5.33
CA GLN A 14 -32.03 -20.15 6.10
C GLN A 14 -31.41 -20.26 7.48
N ALA A 15 -32.25 -20.18 8.49
CA ALA A 15 -31.93 -20.34 9.90
C ALA A 15 -31.42 -21.76 10.20
N VAL A 16 -30.29 -21.85 10.92
CA VAL A 16 -29.70 -23.10 11.42
C VAL A 16 -30.23 -23.36 12.84
N PRO A 17 -30.74 -24.58 13.13
CA PRO A 17 -31.17 -24.93 14.49
C PRO A 17 -29.98 -25.35 15.37
N ALA A 18 -30.10 -25.06 16.67
CA ALA A 18 -29.13 -25.31 17.73
C ALA A 18 -28.80 -26.83 17.92
N PRO A 19 -27.58 -27.16 18.37
CA PRO A 19 -27.18 -28.54 18.61
C PRO A 19 -27.66 -29.04 19.99
N ARG A 20 -28.18 -30.27 19.98
CA ARG A 20 -28.50 -31.06 21.17
C ARG A 20 -27.26 -31.72 21.75
N ASP A 21 -27.18 -31.61 23.04
CA ASP A 21 -26.28 -32.30 23.97
C ASP A 21 -26.48 -33.81 23.94
N THR A 22 -25.42 -34.63 23.83
CA THR A 22 -25.41 -36.01 24.24
C THR A 22 -24.04 -36.45 24.76
N THR A 23 -24.10 -36.87 26.00
CA THR A 23 -23.18 -37.50 26.91
C THR A 23 -22.31 -38.64 26.37
N ARG A 24 -21.11 -38.71 26.95
CA ARG A 24 -20.09 -39.76 27.05
C ARG A 24 -20.60 -41.23 27.24
N PRO A 25 -19.78 -42.27 26.91
CA PRO A 25 -18.80 -42.73 27.89
C PRO A 25 -17.46 -43.30 27.34
N ASP A 26 -16.53 -43.28 28.23
CA ASP A 26 -15.25 -43.89 28.51
C ASP A 26 -15.00 -45.31 27.96
N THR A 27 -13.77 -45.65 27.48
CA THR A 27 -13.04 -46.89 27.85
C THR A 27 -11.62 -46.98 27.24
N THR A 28 -10.65 -47.04 28.17
CA THR A 28 -9.49 -47.97 28.31
C THR A 28 -8.46 -48.19 27.18
N ARG A 29 -7.29 -47.73 27.42
CA ARG A 29 -5.98 -48.39 27.71
C ARG A 29 -5.57 -49.62 26.89
N ARG A 30 -4.44 -49.55 26.18
CA ARG A 30 -3.42 -50.65 26.14
C ARG A 30 -2.04 -50.15 25.70
N ASP A 31 -1.09 -50.43 26.59
CA ASP A 31 0.37 -50.44 26.40
C ASP A 31 0.81 -51.51 25.39
N THR A 32 1.95 -51.31 24.71
CA THR A 32 3.05 -52.27 24.61
C THR A 32 4.25 -51.71 23.82
N THR A 33 5.37 -51.54 24.52
CA THR A 33 6.73 -52.12 24.41
C THR A 33 7.49 -52.00 23.05
N ARG A 34 8.55 -51.19 23.03
CA ARG A 34 10.01 -51.48 23.19
C ARG A 34 10.64 -52.41 22.16
N ALA A 35 11.59 -51.95 21.37
CA ALA A 35 12.85 -52.60 20.99
C ALA A 35 13.87 -51.62 20.46
N ASP A 36 14.92 -51.63 20.94
CA ASP A 36 16.29 -51.35 21.10
C ASP A 36 17.15 -51.77 19.89
N THR A 37 18.41 -51.24 19.88
CA THR A 37 19.65 -51.67 19.20
C THR A 37 19.91 -51.00 17.84
N THR A 38 21.10 -50.55 17.50
CA THR A 38 22.49 -50.50 17.96
C THR A 38 23.28 -49.61 16.99
N ARG A 39 24.06 -48.72 17.47
CA ARG A 39 25.50 -48.40 17.38
C ARG A 39 26.29 -48.90 16.17
N ALA A 40 26.92 -48.01 15.40
CA ALA A 40 28.26 -48.18 14.84
C ALA A 40 28.95 -46.83 14.59
N THR A 41 30.19 -46.82 14.96
CA THR A 41 31.17 -45.76 15.10
C THR A 41 32.05 -45.56 13.86
N THR A 42 32.74 -44.39 13.86
CA THR A 42 34.03 -44.03 13.20
C THR A 42 33.92 -43.71 11.68
N ASP A 43 34.57 -42.70 11.13
CA ASP A 43 35.95 -42.21 11.34
C ASP A 43 36.15 -40.81 10.73
N THR A 44 37.17 -40.17 11.23
CA THR A 44 37.78 -38.89 10.91
C THR A 44 38.40 -38.78 9.52
N ALA A 45 38.26 -37.62 8.86
CA ALA A 45 39.34 -37.02 8.06
C ALA A 45 39.13 -35.50 7.88
N ARG A 46 40.07 -34.74 8.38
CA ARG A 46 40.29 -33.31 8.13
C ARG A 46 40.66 -33.07 6.66
N HIS A 47 40.06 -32.10 6.00
CA HIS A 47 40.79 -31.30 5.02
C HIS A 47 40.28 -29.85 4.99
N ALA A 48 41.24 -28.96 4.80
CA ALA A 48 41.18 -27.52 4.95
C ALA A 48 40.38 -26.84 3.85
N VAL A 49 39.84 -25.71 4.23
CA VAL A 49 39.04 -24.75 3.45
C VAL A 49 39.92 -23.90 2.55
N PRO A 50 39.45 -23.47 1.40
CA PRO A 50 39.60 -22.07 1.02
C PRO A 50 38.24 -21.40 0.91
N MET A 51 38.15 -20.18 1.46
CA MET A 51 37.06 -19.25 1.28
C MET A 51 36.87 -18.89 -0.18
N PRO A 52 35.62 -18.72 -0.64
CA PRO A 52 35.33 -17.85 -1.75
C PRO A 52 34.49 -16.64 -1.30
N SER A 53 34.88 -15.56 -1.92
CA SER A 53 34.31 -14.21 -1.91
C SER A 53 32.83 -14.14 -2.20
N ASP A 54 32.21 -13.14 -1.53
CA ASP A 54 30.85 -12.62 -1.71
C ASP A 54 30.43 -12.41 -3.16
N THR A 55 29.25 -12.79 -3.41
CA THR A 55 28.13 -12.24 -4.21
C THR A 55 27.28 -13.38 -4.75
N ALA A 56 26.31 -13.78 -4.01
CA ALA A 56 25.15 -14.50 -4.57
C ALA A 56 23.93 -14.20 -3.71
N HIS A 57 22.90 -13.70 -4.33
CA HIS A 57 21.54 -13.85 -3.83
C HIS A 57 21.34 -15.34 -3.53
N ALA A 58 21.33 -15.70 -2.27
CA ALA A 58 21.13 -17.06 -1.86
C ALA A 58 19.65 -17.40 -2.05
N ASP A 59 19.37 -18.07 -3.16
CA ASP A 59 18.20 -18.91 -3.32
C ASP A 59 18.28 -20.01 -2.24
N THR A 60 17.69 -19.76 -1.07
CA THR A 60 17.57 -20.77 -0.03
C THR A 60 16.39 -21.65 -0.31
N THR A 61 16.54 -22.56 -1.28
CA THR A 61 15.69 -23.72 -1.39
C THR A 61 16.12 -24.72 -0.32
N SER A 62 15.33 -24.85 0.75
CA SER A 62 15.45 -26.00 1.64
C SER A 62 15.02 -27.26 0.89
N ASP A 63 15.94 -28.18 0.77
CA ASP A 63 15.83 -29.45 0.07
C ASP A 63 15.02 -30.46 0.90
N THR A 64 13.68 -30.41 0.85
CA THR A 64 12.83 -31.51 1.37
C THR A 64 11.52 -31.74 0.62
N THR A 65 11.28 -31.08 -0.48
CA THR A 65 10.40 -31.58 -1.54
C THR A 65 10.89 -30.92 -2.83
N LYS A 66 11.31 -31.70 -3.80
CA LYS A 66 11.65 -31.21 -5.13
C LYS A 66 10.39 -30.57 -5.72
N VAL A 67 10.16 -29.30 -5.39
CA VAL A 67 9.20 -28.49 -6.11
C VAL A 67 9.61 -28.52 -7.57
N PRO A 68 8.77 -28.98 -8.49
CA PRO A 68 9.12 -29.03 -9.90
C PRO A 68 9.61 -27.65 -10.30
N LYS A 69 10.84 -27.58 -10.83
CA LYS A 69 11.40 -26.31 -11.31
C LYS A 69 10.47 -25.79 -12.41
N ASP A 70 9.81 -24.67 -12.17
CA ASP A 70 8.92 -24.09 -13.18
C ASP A 70 9.76 -23.69 -14.39
N THR A 71 9.65 -24.44 -15.47
CA THR A 71 10.41 -24.22 -16.71
C THR A 71 9.71 -23.24 -17.65
N ILE A 72 8.51 -22.80 -17.32
CA ILE A 72 7.72 -21.93 -18.18
C ILE A 72 7.86 -20.49 -17.70
N LYS A 73 8.75 -19.73 -18.35
CA LYS A 73 8.76 -18.28 -18.20
C LYS A 73 7.55 -17.71 -18.94
N ALA A 74 6.62 -17.09 -18.20
CA ALA A 74 5.60 -16.25 -18.82
C ALA A 74 6.16 -14.85 -19.01
N PRO A 75 5.94 -14.20 -20.15
CA PRO A 75 6.10 -12.77 -20.22
C PRO A 75 5.13 -12.17 -19.20
N LEU A 76 5.66 -11.43 -18.26
CA LEU A 76 4.86 -10.65 -17.35
C LEU A 76 4.34 -9.47 -18.14
N ALA A 77 3.06 -9.20 -18.10
CA ALA A 77 2.57 -7.94 -18.59
C ALA A 77 3.26 -6.82 -17.81
N HIS A 78 3.70 -5.80 -18.50
CA HIS A 78 4.47 -4.72 -17.93
C HIS A 78 3.59 -3.89 -16.98
N ALA A 79 3.95 -3.81 -15.70
CA ALA A 79 3.61 -2.69 -14.87
C ALA A 79 4.79 -1.71 -14.95
N GLU A 80 4.55 -0.43 -15.03
CA GLU A 80 5.61 0.57 -14.97
C GLU A 80 6.45 0.34 -13.72
N VAL A 81 7.76 0.33 -13.89
CA VAL A 81 8.70 0.22 -12.78
C VAL A 81 9.25 1.60 -12.51
N PRO A 82 9.09 2.13 -11.29
CA PRO A 82 9.62 3.44 -10.95
C PRO A 82 11.15 3.45 -11.06
N GLU A 83 11.67 4.57 -11.45
CA GLU A 83 13.09 4.79 -11.64
C GLU A 83 13.84 4.78 -10.31
N LEU A 84 15.01 4.14 -10.29
CA LEU A 84 15.84 3.99 -9.11
C LEU A 84 16.69 5.24 -8.82
N VAL A 85 16.07 6.39 -8.62
CA VAL A 85 16.80 7.65 -8.39
C VAL A 85 16.98 7.99 -6.91
N GLY A 86 16.32 7.28 -6.01
CA GLY A 86 16.45 7.47 -4.57
C GLY A 86 17.78 6.97 -4.01
N ILE A 87 18.21 7.49 -2.85
CA ILE A 87 19.34 6.99 -2.08
C ILE A 87 18.87 5.93 -1.10
N GLY A 88 19.60 4.84 -1.02
CA GLY A 88 19.32 3.75 -0.09
C GLY A 88 18.20 2.84 -0.54
N SER A 89 17.54 2.19 0.42
CA SER A 89 16.40 1.32 0.12
C SER A 89 15.23 2.14 -0.39
N GLN A 90 14.69 1.72 -1.50
CA GLN A 90 13.51 2.32 -2.07
C GLN A 90 12.27 1.99 -1.23
N TYR A 91 11.23 2.77 -1.41
CA TYR A 91 9.91 2.48 -0.88
C TYR A 91 9.25 1.44 -1.78
N HIS A 92 9.74 0.23 -1.64
CA HIS A 92 9.33 -0.94 -2.39
C HIS A 92 9.06 -2.06 -1.40
N TRP A 93 7.92 -2.68 -1.49
CA TRP A 93 7.50 -3.81 -0.66
C TRP A 93 7.01 -4.93 -1.56
N ASP A 94 7.68 -6.06 -1.47
CA ASP A 94 7.14 -7.31 -1.96
C ASP A 94 6.02 -7.82 -1.04
N ARG A 95 5.35 -8.89 -1.46
CA ARG A 95 4.22 -9.45 -0.73
C ARG A 95 4.57 -9.84 0.71
N ASP A 96 5.73 -10.44 0.93
CA ASP A 96 6.14 -10.86 2.25
C ASP A 96 6.49 -9.65 3.14
N GLN A 97 7.13 -8.65 2.57
CA GLN A 97 7.46 -7.39 3.27
C GLN A 97 6.20 -6.59 3.61
N MET A 98 5.22 -6.52 2.70
CA MET A 98 3.93 -5.87 2.98
C MET A 98 3.26 -6.47 4.21
N PHE A 99 3.16 -7.78 4.26
CA PHE A 99 2.51 -8.45 5.38
C PHE A 99 3.37 -8.46 6.66
N ALA A 100 4.70 -8.52 6.53
CA ALA A 100 5.60 -8.46 7.67
C ALA A 100 5.68 -7.06 8.31
N SER A 101 5.27 -6.01 7.60
CA SER A 101 5.19 -4.65 8.15
C SER A 101 4.01 -4.46 9.12
N GLY A 102 3.09 -5.43 9.21
CA GLY A 102 1.85 -5.31 9.95
C GLY A 102 0.77 -4.47 9.25
N ALA A 103 1.02 -4.04 8.00
CA ALA A 103 0.05 -3.27 7.23
C ALA A 103 -1.21 -4.10 6.93
N ILE A 104 -2.36 -3.53 7.23
CA ILE A 104 -3.67 -4.09 6.91
C ILE A 104 -4.20 -3.48 5.61
N ASN A 105 -3.92 -2.20 5.41
CA ASN A 105 -4.33 -1.41 4.24
C ASN A 105 -3.14 -0.64 3.63
N LEU A 106 -3.35 -0.05 2.47
CA LEU A 106 -2.29 0.65 1.73
C LEU A 106 -1.78 1.87 2.49
N LEU A 107 -2.63 2.60 3.21
CA LEU A 107 -2.23 3.78 3.96
C LEU A 107 -1.17 3.45 5.03
N ASP A 108 -1.22 2.25 5.61
CA ASP A 108 -0.23 1.80 6.60
C ASP A 108 1.19 1.69 6.01
N LEU A 109 1.31 1.43 4.70
CA LEU A 109 2.60 1.47 4.00
C LEU A 109 3.00 2.90 3.63
N LEU A 110 2.05 3.71 3.14
CA LEU A 110 2.35 5.06 2.68
C LEU A 110 2.82 5.98 3.82
N ARG A 111 2.32 5.79 5.05
CA ARG A 111 2.76 6.54 6.24
C ARG A 111 4.23 6.32 6.61
N LEU A 112 4.86 5.28 6.07
CA LEU A 112 6.29 5.00 6.28
C LEU A 112 7.20 5.90 5.43
N ILE A 113 6.63 6.70 4.52
CA ILE A 113 7.37 7.52 3.55
C ILE A 113 7.54 8.94 4.09
N PRO A 114 8.76 9.50 4.17
CA PRO A 114 8.98 10.87 4.58
C PRO A 114 8.22 11.88 3.73
N GLY A 115 7.50 12.79 4.38
CA GLY A 115 6.68 13.80 3.72
C GLY A 115 5.27 13.36 3.38
N VAL A 116 4.89 12.12 3.71
CA VAL A 116 3.50 11.64 3.62
C VAL A 116 2.83 11.80 4.98
N THR A 117 1.70 12.49 5.00
CA THR A 117 0.80 12.56 6.15
C THR A 117 -0.41 11.69 5.85
N ALA A 118 -0.72 10.77 6.76
CA ALA A 118 -1.82 9.83 6.64
C ALA A 118 -3.03 10.29 7.47
N PHE A 119 -4.22 10.17 6.92
CA PHE A 119 -5.49 10.56 7.55
C PHE A 119 -6.48 9.40 7.49
N ARG A 120 -7.20 9.18 8.58
CA ARG A 120 -8.35 8.28 8.66
C ARG A 120 -9.28 8.73 9.78
N SER A 121 -10.58 8.61 9.57
CA SER A 121 -11.60 9.04 10.53
C SER A 121 -12.00 7.97 11.53
N GLY A 122 -11.42 6.78 11.48
CA GLY A 122 -11.73 5.68 12.38
C GLY A 122 -10.84 4.47 12.13
N TRP A 123 -11.27 3.31 12.60
CA TRP A 123 -10.57 2.06 12.38
C TRP A 123 -11.07 1.37 11.11
N MET A 124 -10.26 0.71 10.38
CA MET A 124 -10.41 -0.12 9.16
C MET A 124 -11.46 0.34 8.13
N SER A 125 -12.73 0.45 8.47
CA SER A 125 -13.83 0.75 7.55
C SER A 125 -13.96 2.22 7.16
N SER A 126 -13.22 3.11 7.81
CA SER A 126 -13.26 4.56 7.54
C SER A 126 -12.52 4.95 6.26
N PRO A 127 -12.86 6.10 5.63
CA PRO A 127 -12.10 6.68 4.54
C PRO A 127 -10.65 6.97 4.95
N GLN A 128 -9.72 6.80 4.00
CA GLN A 128 -8.29 6.92 4.25
C GLN A 128 -7.61 7.72 3.14
N TYR A 129 -6.95 8.81 3.48
CA TYR A 129 -6.24 9.65 2.53
C TYR A 129 -4.78 9.82 2.91
N ALA A 130 -3.92 9.83 1.90
CA ALA A 130 -2.52 10.20 2.02
C ALA A 130 -2.32 11.59 1.41
N ALA A 131 -1.61 12.47 2.10
CA ALA A 131 -1.19 13.77 1.57
C ALA A 131 0.33 13.79 1.41
N TYR A 132 0.83 14.03 0.20
CA TYR A 132 2.25 14.22 -0.04
C TYR A 132 2.59 15.70 0.02
N LEU A 133 3.52 16.08 0.90
CA LEU A 133 3.90 17.47 1.18
C LEU A 133 2.69 18.37 1.51
N GLY A 134 1.66 17.79 2.15
CA GLY A 134 0.41 18.47 2.49
C GLY A 134 -0.61 18.58 1.37
N ASN A 135 -0.48 17.81 0.29
CA ASN A 135 -1.46 17.81 -0.78
C ASN A 135 -1.96 16.39 -1.11
N PRO A 136 -3.23 16.06 -0.80
CA PRO A 136 -3.80 14.76 -1.12
C PRO A 136 -3.91 14.50 -2.63
N SER A 137 -4.11 15.51 -3.46
CA SER A 137 -4.20 15.35 -4.91
C SER A 137 -2.86 15.08 -5.60
N ARG A 138 -1.77 15.12 -4.84
CA ARG A 138 -0.42 14.82 -5.33
C ARG A 138 0.01 13.37 -5.04
N VAL A 139 -0.92 12.50 -4.68
CA VAL A 139 -0.71 11.05 -4.56
C VAL A 139 -1.51 10.35 -5.64
N ARG A 140 -0.82 9.79 -6.62
CA ARG A 140 -1.43 9.07 -7.75
C ARG A 140 -1.19 7.59 -7.61
N TYR A 141 -2.16 6.80 -7.98
CA TYR A 141 -2.14 5.35 -7.83
C TYR A 141 -2.32 4.67 -9.19
N PHE A 142 -1.44 3.73 -9.50
CA PHE A 142 -1.44 2.97 -10.75
C PHE A 142 -1.56 1.49 -10.45
N TYR A 143 -2.67 0.89 -10.81
CA TYR A 143 -2.90 -0.54 -10.62
C TYR A 143 -2.63 -1.30 -11.90
N ASP A 144 -1.53 -2.05 -11.96
CA ASP A 144 -1.04 -2.74 -13.17
C ASP A 144 -0.93 -1.82 -14.41
N GLY A 145 -0.70 -0.51 -14.23
CA GLY A 145 -0.60 0.50 -15.28
C GLY A 145 -1.89 1.28 -15.56
N VAL A 146 -3.02 0.89 -14.98
CA VAL A 146 -4.28 1.67 -15.00
C VAL A 146 -4.24 2.70 -13.87
N GLU A 147 -4.45 3.97 -14.15
CA GLU A 147 -4.60 4.98 -13.12
C GLU A 147 -5.92 4.79 -12.37
N ILE A 148 -5.86 4.75 -11.04
CA ILE A 148 -7.06 4.64 -10.21
C ILE A 148 -7.69 6.02 -10.07
N GLU A 149 -8.92 6.17 -10.59
CA GLU A 149 -9.65 7.42 -10.52
C GLU A 149 -10.27 7.65 -9.14
N PRO A 150 -10.15 8.87 -8.57
CA PRO A 150 -10.88 9.27 -7.38
C PRO A 150 -12.36 9.54 -7.78
N LEU A 151 -13.19 8.51 -7.62
CA LEU A 151 -14.60 8.56 -8.02
C LEU A 151 -15.53 9.08 -6.93
N ASP A 152 -15.08 9.23 -5.68
CA ASP A 152 -15.87 9.83 -4.61
C ASP A 152 -16.01 11.36 -4.83
N PRO A 153 -17.22 11.88 -5.11
CA PRO A 153 -17.43 13.29 -5.39
C PRO A 153 -17.16 14.20 -4.18
N ARG A 154 -17.11 13.64 -2.96
CA ARG A 154 -16.82 14.40 -1.74
C ARG A 154 -15.33 14.67 -1.53
N SER A 155 -14.46 14.00 -2.28
CA SER A 155 -13.02 14.22 -2.20
C SER A 155 -12.42 14.30 -3.60
N PRO A 156 -12.83 15.30 -4.41
CA PRO A 156 -12.41 15.41 -5.79
C PRO A 156 -10.88 15.56 -5.89
N GLY A 157 -10.27 14.71 -6.69
CA GLY A 157 -8.81 14.70 -6.90
C GLY A 157 -8.00 14.02 -5.80
N ALA A 158 -8.63 13.45 -4.76
CA ALA A 158 -7.96 12.65 -3.73
C ALA A 158 -8.57 11.24 -3.67
N LEU A 159 -7.77 10.21 -3.87
CA LEU A 159 -8.23 8.82 -3.78
C LEU A 159 -8.29 8.37 -2.32
N ASP A 160 -9.40 7.76 -1.92
CA ASP A 160 -9.50 7.00 -0.69
C ASP A 160 -8.61 5.74 -0.79
N ALA A 161 -7.48 5.73 -0.09
CA ALA A 161 -6.53 4.62 -0.14
C ALA A 161 -7.10 3.30 0.40
N SER A 162 -8.21 3.34 1.14
CA SER A 162 -8.92 2.14 1.58
C SER A 162 -9.66 1.40 0.46
N GLU A 163 -9.85 2.05 -0.68
CA GLU A 163 -10.39 1.41 -1.88
C GLU A 163 -9.39 0.46 -2.54
N VAL A 164 -8.11 0.59 -2.21
CA VAL A 164 -7.04 -0.29 -2.71
C VAL A 164 -6.87 -1.49 -1.78
N GLN A 165 -7.17 -2.65 -2.29
CA GLN A 165 -7.13 -3.90 -1.53
C GLN A 165 -5.72 -4.49 -1.46
N LEU A 166 -5.01 -4.28 -0.35
CA LEU A 166 -3.62 -4.70 -0.16
C LEU A 166 -3.42 -6.21 -0.34
N PHE A 167 -4.40 -7.05 0.04
CA PHE A 167 -4.31 -8.50 -0.10
C PHE A 167 -4.18 -8.95 -1.56
N SER A 168 -4.72 -8.18 -2.50
CA SER A 168 -4.70 -8.50 -3.93
C SER A 168 -3.36 -8.21 -4.62
N LEU A 169 -2.41 -7.58 -3.91
CA LEU A 169 -1.15 -7.12 -4.46
C LEU A 169 -0.01 -8.13 -4.22
N GLU A 170 0.94 -8.18 -5.13
CA GLU A 170 2.24 -8.84 -4.96
C GLU A 170 3.36 -7.85 -4.65
N GLU A 171 3.17 -6.57 -5.04
CA GLU A 171 4.20 -5.55 -4.92
C GLU A 171 3.57 -4.15 -4.83
N VAL A 172 4.13 -3.33 -3.98
CA VAL A 172 3.90 -1.89 -3.93
C VAL A 172 5.23 -1.18 -4.10
N SER A 173 5.35 -0.37 -5.13
CA SER A 173 6.53 0.46 -5.40
C SER A 173 6.13 1.92 -5.41
N VAL A 174 6.94 2.78 -4.80
CA VAL A 174 6.63 4.20 -4.68
C VAL A 174 7.76 5.05 -5.24
N GLU A 175 7.44 5.86 -6.23
CA GLU A 175 8.31 6.88 -6.78
C GLU A 175 8.04 8.20 -6.07
N ARG A 176 9.05 8.73 -5.39
CA ARG A 176 9.01 10.04 -4.74
C ARG A 176 9.53 11.10 -5.70
N GLY A 177 8.64 11.78 -6.39
CA GLY A 177 8.97 12.99 -7.15
C GLY A 177 9.24 14.19 -6.24
N ALA A 178 9.53 15.34 -6.82
CA ALA A 178 9.67 16.59 -6.07
C ALA A 178 8.31 17.16 -5.64
N ASP A 179 7.24 17.01 -6.45
CA ASP A 179 5.88 17.49 -6.19
C ASP A 179 4.85 16.37 -5.99
N GLU A 180 5.08 15.21 -6.60
CA GLU A 180 4.11 14.14 -6.70
C GLU A 180 4.66 12.82 -6.18
N LEU A 181 3.79 12.03 -5.55
CA LEU A 181 4.04 10.66 -5.14
C LEU A 181 3.28 9.71 -6.07
N ARG A 182 3.99 8.87 -6.81
CA ARG A 182 3.39 7.86 -7.68
C ARG A 182 3.49 6.50 -7.02
N VAL A 183 2.34 5.87 -6.80
CA VAL A 183 2.22 4.57 -6.13
C VAL A 183 1.86 3.53 -7.18
N TYR A 184 2.80 2.64 -7.47
CA TYR A 184 2.64 1.56 -8.44
C TYR A 184 2.25 0.29 -7.71
N LEU A 185 1.09 -0.23 -8.04
CA LEU A 185 0.45 -1.38 -7.43
C LEU A 185 0.45 -2.52 -8.43
N ARG A 186 1.19 -3.57 -8.14
CA ARG A 186 1.19 -4.77 -8.97
C ARG A 186 0.31 -5.83 -8.34
N SER A 187 -0.69 -6.29 -9.09
CA SER A 187 -1.57 -7.35 -8.63
C SER A 187 -0.85 -8.70 -8.53
N TRP A 188 -1.24 -9.50 -7.55
CA TRP A 188 -0.70 -10.83 -7.34
C TRP A 188 -0.81 -11.72 -8.58
N ARG A 189 0.28 -12.44 -8.90
CA ARG A 189 0.38 -13.35 -10.05
C ARG A 189 1.02 -14.67 -9.66
N VAL A 190 0.40 -15.77 -10.05
CA VAL A 190 1.01 -17.09 -9.93
C VAL A 190 1.97 -17.32 -11.08
N GLN A 191 3.23 -17.48 -10.75
CA GLN A 191 4.29 -17.73 -11.73
C GLN A 191 4.62 -19.22 -11.84
N ARG A 192 4.35 -20.01 -10.79
CA ARG A 192 4.71 -21.43 -10.73
C ARG A 192 3.56 -22.31 -11.21
N THR A 193 3.90 -23.50 -11.75
CA THR A 193 2.94 -24.52 -12.14
C THR A 193 2.40 -25.32 -10.95
N SER A 194 3.12 -25.33 -9.83
CA SER A 194 2.60 -25.85 -8.57
C SER A 194 1.44 -24.97 -8.07
N THR A 195 0.42 -25.60 -7.54
CA THR A 195 -0.74 -24.90 -6.99
C THR A 195 -0.30 -24.11 -5.74
N ASN A 196 -0.65 -22.83 -5.69
CA ASN A 196 -0.42 -21.99 -4.54
C ASN A 196 -1.74 -21.77 -3.80
N THR A 197 -1.77 -22.14 -2.54
CA THR A 197 -2.89 -21.87 -1.64
C THR A 197 -2.36 -21.20 -0.38
N ARG A 198 -3.02 -20.15 0.07
CA ARG A 198 -2.66 -19.44 1.30
C ARG A 198 -3.92 -19.06 2.07
N VAL A 199 -3.83 -19.12 3.38
CA VAL A 199 -4.86 -18.65 4.31
C VAL A 199 -4.22 -17.74 5.34
N ASP A 200 -4.81 -16.58 5.55
CA ASP A 200 -4.43 -15.63 6.60
C ASP A 200 -5.63 -15.43 7.52
N VAL A 201 -5.39 -15.49 8.82
CA VAL A 201 -6.39 -15.22 9.86
C VAL A 201 -5.78 -14.21 10.83
N LEU A 202 -6.50 -13.13 11.08
CA LEU A 202 -6.12 -12.12 12.06
C LEU A 202 -7.34 -11.80 12.91
N THR A 203 -7.11 -11.60 14.19
CA THR A 203 -8.10 -11.09 15.14
C THR A 203 -7.45 -10.09 16.09
N GLY A 204 -8.23 -9.31 16.81
CA GLY A 204 -7.69 -8.31 17.73
C GLY A 204 -8.73 -7.45 18.43
N ASP A 205 -8.24 -6.36 19.01
CA ASP A 205 -9.04 -5.36 19.67
C ASP A 205 -10.07 -4.73 18.72
N GLU A 206 -11.04 -4.01 19.24
CA GLU A 206 -12.17 -3.42 18.51
C GLU A 206 -13.00 -4.46 17.75
N GLY A 207 -13.09 -5.69 18.27
CA GLY A 207 -13.78 -6.78 17.60
C GLY A 207 -13.23 -7.11 16.21
N THR A 208 -11.98 -6.74 15.93
CA THR A 208 -11.35 -6.90 14.61
C THR A 208 -11.19 -8.36 14.26
N ASN A 209 -11.73 -8.76 13.12
CA ASN A 209 -11.54 -10.07 12.53
C ASN A 209 -11.25 -9.90 11.03
N LEU A 210 -10.23 -10.60 10.53
CA LEU A 210 -9.85 -10.55 9.14
C LEU A 210 -9.47 -11.95 8.66
N TYR A 211 -10.09 -12.35 7.57
CA TYR A 211 -9.86 -13.63 6.91
C TYR A 211 -9.46 -13.39 5.45
N ARG A 212 -8.41 -14.06 5.00
CA ARG A 212 -7.97 -14.02 3.60
C ARG A 212 -7.75 -15.42 3.08
N GLY A 213 -8.18 -15.66 1.86
CA GLY A 213 -7.96 -16.91 1.15
C GLY A 213 -7.41 -16.66 -0.25
N PHE A 214 -6.46 -17.49 -0.67
CA PHE A 214 -5.81 -17.38 -1.98
C PHE A 214 -5.72 -18.75 -2.64
N TYR A 215 -6.03 -18.78 -3.91
CA TYR A 215 -5.82 -19.93 -4.76
C TYR A 215 -5.25 -19.49 -6.10
N GLY A 216 -4.18 -20.13 -6.54
CA GLY A 216 -3.61 -19.84 -7.84
C GLY A 216 -2.94 -21.05 -8.45
N LYS A 217 -3.14 -21.23 -9.76
CA LYS A 217 -2.52 -22.31 -10.53
C LYS A 217 -2.17 -21.83 -11.93
N ARG A 218 -0.99 -22.18 -12.36
CA ARG A 218 -0.56 -22.02 -13.74
C ARG A 218 -0.48 -23.38 -14.41
N TYR A 219 -0.97 -23.47 -15.62
CA TYR A 219 -1.01 -24.68 -16.40
C TYR A 219 0.13 -24.70 -17.43
N GLY A 220 0.59 -25.89 -17.81
CA GLY A 220 1.69 -26.07 -18.76
C GLY A 220 1.45 -25.51 -20.17
N ASN A 221 0.19 -25.21 -20.51
CA ASN A 221 -0.19 -24.57 -21.79
C ASN A 221 -0.09 -23.03 -21.75
N GLY A 222 0.40 -22.44 -20.62
CA GLY A 222 0.53 -21.00 -20.44
C GLY A 222 -0.67 -20.31 -19.81
N MET A 223 -1.77 -21.01 -19.56
CA MET A 223 -2.93 -20.45 -18.83
C MET A 223 -2.63 -20.32 -17.34
N ALA A 224 -3.23 -19.33 -16.70
CA ALA A 224 -3.19 -19.14 -15.25
C ALA A 224 -4.57 -18.76 -14.74
N LEU A 225 -4.96 -19.33 -13.61
CA LEU A 225 -6.17 -18.98 -12.87
C LEU A 225 -5.78 -18.58 -11.45
N GLN A 226 -6.32 -17.47 -10.99
CA GLN A 226 -6.11 -16.96 -9.64
C GLN A 226 -7.43 -16.45 -9.07
N LEU A 227 -7.68 -16.82 -7.84
CA LEU A 227 -8.83 -16.36 -7.06
C LEU A 227 -8.32 -15.97 -5.68
N ALA A 228 -8.78 -14.86 -5.15
CA ALA A 228 -8.53 -14.50 -3.77
C ALA A 228 -9.71 -13.72 -3.19
N GLY A 229 -9.85 -13.80 -1.88
CA GLY A 229 -10.87 -13.05 -1.16
C GLY A 229 -10.38 -12.61 0.19
N GLN A 230 -10.93 -11.50 0.66
CA GLN A 230 -10.75 -10.96 1.99
C GLN A 230 -12.12 -10.65 2.58
N GLN A 231 -12.29 -11.01 3.83
CA GLN A 231 -13.37 -10.50 4.66
C GLN A 231 -12.74 -9.91 5.91
N TYR A 232 -13.15 -8.73 6.28
CA TYR A 232 -12.88 -8.20 7.61
C TYR A 232 -14.15 -7.64 8.24
N GLY A 233 -14.18 -7.62 9.56
CA GLY A 233 -15.21 -6.97 10.35
C GLY A 233 -14.59 -6.33 11.58
N THR A 234 -15.17 -5.22 12.01
CA THR A 234 -14.84 -4.53 13.27
C THR A 234 -16.13 -4.18 13.98
N ASN A 235 -16.15 -4.35 15.29
CA ASN A 235 -17.28 -3.96 16.14
C ASN A 235 -16.78 -2.96 17.18
N SER A 236 -16.36 -1.80 16.67
CA SER A 236 -15.77 -0.73 17.45
C SER A 236 -16.87 0.09 18.16
N ASP A 237 -16.44 0.85 19.18
CA ASP A 237 -17.26 1.89 19.79
C ASP A 237 -17.76 2.88 18.72
N PRO A 238 -18.98 3.38 18.78
CA PRO A 238 -19.52 4.35 17.83
C PRO A 238 -18.66 5.60 17.62
N THR A 239 -17.81 5.98 18.58
CA THR A 239 -16.86 7.10 18.42
C THR A 239 -15.68 6.75 17.50
N ILE A 240 -15.33 5.47 17.40
CA ILE A 240 -14.22 4.96 16.57
C ILE A 240 -14.72 4.53 15.19
N GLY A 241 -15.95 4.03 15.13
CA GLY A 241 -16.59 3.52 13.93
C GLY A 241 -16.23 2.07 13.62
N GLY A 242 -17.26 1.25 13.49
CA GLY A 242 -17.18 -0.15 13.07
C GLY A 242 -17.51 -0.33 11.59
N GLY A 243 -17.61 -1.57 11.17
CA GLY A 243 -18.09 -1.97 9.85
C GLY A 243 -17.42 -3.23 9.32
N ASP A 244 -17.89 -3.64 8.16
CA ASP A 244 -17.48 -4.87 7.48
C ASP A 244 -17.02 -4.61 6.05
N GLU A 245 -16.19 -5.50 5.54
CA GLU A 245 -15.83 -5.51 4.12
C GLU A 245 -15.71 -6.95 3.60
N LEU A 246 -16.26 -7.16 2.41
CA LEU A 246 -15.99 -8.35 1.59
C LEU A 246 -15.36 -7.91 0.27
N ALA A 247 -14.15 -8.37 0.00
CA ALA A 247 -13.45 -8.12 -1.24
C ALA A 247 -13.10 -9.44 -1.94
N LEU A 248 -13.38 -9.53 -3.24
CA LEU A 248 -13.10 -10.70 -4.06
C LEU A 248 -12.32 -10.27 -5.30
N THR A 249 -11.34 -11.07 -5.69
CA THR A 249 -10.56 -10.85 -6.90
C THR A 249 -10.42 -12.12 -7.71
N GLY A 250 -10.42 -11.96 -9.02
CA GLY A 250 -10.20 -13.05 -9.97
C GLY A 250 -9.31 -12.61 -11.13
N ARG A 251 -8.45 -13.51 -11.58
CA ARG A 251 -7.60 -13.35 -12.74
C ARG A 251 -7.60 -14.58 -13.60
N LEU A 252 -7.73 -14.37 -14.89
CA LEU A 252 -7.51 -15.37 -15.92
C LEU A 252 -6.44 -14.85 -16.88
N GLY A 253 -5.33 -15.54 -16.99
CA GLY A 253 -4.21 -15.14 -17.83
C GLY A 253 -3.78 -16.23 -18.79
N TRP A 254 -3.13 -15.82 -19.87
CA TRP A 254 -2.45 -16.69 -20.81
C TRP A 254 -1.17 -16.01 -21.30
N ALA A 255 -0.10 -16.80 -21.38
CA ALA A 255 1.17 -16.31 -21.87
C ALA A 255 1.89 -17.40 -22.66
N LYS A 256 2.38 -17.04 -23.87
CA LYS A 256 3.13 -17.93 -24.72
C LYS A 256 4.12 -17.14 -25.59
N GLY A 257 5.41 -17.49 -25.48
CA GLY A 257 6.48 -16.73 -26.15
C GLY A 257 6.46 -15.26 -25.68
N PRO A 258 6.50 -14.29 -26.60
CA PRO A 258 6.46 -12.87 -26.25
C PRO A 258 5.04 -12.34 -25.98
N TRP A 259 4.00 -13.12 -26.19
CA TRP A 259 2.62 -12.69 -26.05
C TRP A 259 2.04 -13.00 -24.68
N SER A 260 1.26 -12.07 -24.15
CA SER A 260 0.47 -12.25 -22.94
C SER A 260 -0.91 -11.62 -23.09
N ILE A 261 -1.91 -12.28 -22.52
CA ILE A 261 -3.27 -11.75 -22.40
C ILE A 261 -3.73 -12.06 -20.99
N ASP A 262 -4.31 -11.09 -20.30
CA ASP A 262 -4.94 -11.34 -19.01
C ASP A 262 -6.18 -10.47 -18.79
N ALA A 263 -7.16 -11.07 -18.12
CA ALA A 263 -8.34 -10.42 -17.60
C ALA A 263 -8.28 -10.45 -16.07
N TYR A 264 -8.55 -9.33 -15.45
CA TYR A 264 -8.55 -9.15 -14.01
C TYR A 264 -9.79 -8.41 -13.57
N ALA A 265 -10.34 -8.79 -12.44
CA ALA A 265 -11.41 -8.06 -11.79
C ALA A 265 -11.26 -8.14 -10.27
N ILE A 266 -11.59 -7.06 -9.59
CA ILE A 266 -11.73 -6.97 -8.14
C ILE A 266 -13.01 -6.24 -7.80
N ARG A 267 -13.74 -6.75 -6.81
CA ARG A 267 -14.89 -6.09 -6.23
C ARG A 267 -14.75 -6.08 -4.72
N ALA A 268 -14.87 -4.90 -4.12
CA ALA A 268 -14.93 -4.70 -2.69
C ALA A 268 -16.26 -4.04 -2.32
N SER A 269 -16.97 -4.63 -1.37
CA SER A 269 -18.19 -4.08 -0.79
C SER A 269 -17.91 -3.87 0.70
N ARG A 270 -18.12 -2.65 1.16
CA ARG A 270 -17.79 -2.21 2.50
C ARG A 270 -18.95 -1.47 3.13
N THR A 271 -19.29 -1.86 4.35
CA THR A 271 -20.22 -1.12 5.21
C THR A 271 -19.42 -0.37 6.28
N ARG A 272 -19.88 0.79 6.64
CA ARG A 272 -19.43 1.53 7.80
C ARG A 272 -20.63 1.86 8.65
N ASP A 273 -20.58 1.44 9.92
CA ASP A 273 -21.58 1.76 10.89
C ASP A 273 -21.65 3.27 11.14
N GLN A 274 -22.76 3.73 11.68
CA GLN A 274 -22.89 5.10 12.15
C GLN A 274 -21.75 5.44 13.11
N GLN A 275 -21.14 6.62 12.92
CA GLN A 275 -20.05 7.08 13.75
C GLN A 275 -20.38 8.42 14.43
N ASN A 276 -20.13 8.51 15.72
CA ASN A 276 -20.27 9.74 16.49
C ASN A 276 -19.00 10.59 16.32
N GLN A 277 -19.20 11.85 15.96
CA GLN A 277 -18.13 12.83 15.82
C GLN A 277 -18.13 13.76 17.03
N ASP A 278 -17.00 13.87 17.72
CA ASP A 278 -16.82 14.80 18.82
C ASP A 278 -16.24 16.12 18.26
N LEU A 279 -17.13 17.06 17.98
CA LEU A 279 -16.72 18.35 17.43
C LEU A 279 -16.16 19.26 18.53
N VAL A 280 -15.09 19.99 18.22
CA VAL A 280 -14.29 20.87 19.10
C VAL A 280 -15.12 21.90 19.91
N ALA A 281 -16.38 22.10 19.57
CA ALA A 281 -17.27 23.07 20.25
C ALA A 281 -18.31 22.41 21.16
N GLY A 282 -18.17 21.14 21.51
CA GLY A 282 -19.17 20.40 22.30
C GLY A 282 -20.47 20.13 21.54
N VAL A 283 -20.44 20.24 20.21
CA VAL A 283 -21.52 19.81 19.34
C VAL A 283 -21.18 18.40 18.87
N ASN A 284 -21.94 17.44 19.32
CA ASN A 284 -21.82 16.07 18.82
C ASN A 284 -22.40 15.99 17.41
N GLY A 285 -21.57 15.64 16.44
CA GLY A 285 -22.00 15.30 15.11
C GLY A 285 -22.24 13.80 14.98
N VAL A 286 -23.06 13.42 14.02
CA VAL A 286 -23.29 12.03 13.66
C VAL A 286 -23.01 11.86 12.18
N VAL A 287 -22.10 10.93 11.87
CA VAL A 287 -21.86 10.51 10.49
C VAL A 287 -22.71 9.28 10.25
N PRO A 288 -23.63 9.31 9.27
CA PRO A 288 -24.53 8.19 9.01
C PRO A 288 -23.79 6.94 8.57
N GLU A 289 -24.44 5.80 8.71
CA GLU A 289 -23.94 4.56 8.13
C GLU A 289 -23.77 4.71 6.62
N GLN A 290 -22.89 3.90 6.05
CA GLN A 290 -22.49 4.02 4.68
C GLN A 290 -22.17 2.67 4.06
N ASP A 291 -22.82 2.38 2.94
CA ASP A 291 -22.51 1.23 2.09
C ASP A 291 -21.76 1.69 0.85
N ARG A 292 -20.60 1.11 0.61
CA ARG A 292 -19.77 1.39 -0.56
C ARG A 292 -19.45 0.12 -1.32
N THR A 293 -19.50 0.21 -2.63
CA THR A 293 -19.01 -0.84 -3.50
C THR A 293 -18.08 -0.25 -4.55
N ARG A 294 -16.88 -0.79 -4.65
CA ARG A 294 -15.95 -0.50 -5.74
C ARG A 294 -15.70 -1.76 -6.57
N THR A 295 -15.74 -1.61 -7.88
CA THR A 295 -15.41 -2.67 -8.84
C THR A 295 -14.45 -2.12 -9.88
N ASP A 296 -13.25 -2.71 -9.95
CA ASP A 296 -12.25 -2.40 -10.95
C ASP A 296 -11.98 -3.65 -11.78
N ALA A 297 -11.97 -3.51 -13.10
CA ALA A 297 -11.67 -4.61 -14.02
C ALA A 297 -10.91 -4.13 -15.23
N TYR A 298 -10.04 -4.99 -15.77
CA TYR A 298 -9.37 -4.73 -17.03
C TYR A 298 -9.18 -5.99 -17.87
N LEU A 299 -9.05 -5.77 -19.16
CA LEU A 299 -8.53 -6.72 -20.14
C LEU A 299 -7.24 -6.14 -20.74
N ARG A 300 -6.19 -6.93 -20.77
CA ARG A 300 -4.86 -6.52 -21.25
C ARG A 300 -4.30 -7.51 -22.25
N ALA A 301 -3.67 -6.98 -23.30
CA ALA A 301 -2.85 -7.73 -24.23
C ALA A 301 -1.46 -7.10 -24.28
N GLY A 302 -0.41 -7.90 -24.20
CA GLY A 302 0.96 -7.46 -24.18
C GLY A 302 1.86 -8.27 -25.10
N TYR A 303 2.91 -7.63 -25.56
CA TYR A 303 3.98 -8.21 -26.36
C TYR A 303 5.34 -7.78 -25.82
N GLY A 304 6.29 -8.70 -25.76
CA GLY A 304 7.67 -8.42 -25.39
C GLY A 304 7.95 -8.54 -23.91
N ASP A 305 9.20 -8.24 -23.57
CA ASP A 305 9.72 -8.25 -22.21
C ASP A 305 10.17 -6.82 -21.85
N PRO A 306 9.62 -6.23 -20.81
CA PRO A 306 9.96 -4.87 -20.39
C PRO A 306 11.38 -4.73 -19.87
N ASP A 307 11.96 -5.80 -19.36
CA ASP A 307 13.30 -5.78 -18.79
C ASP A 307 14.38 -5.91 -19.88
N SER A 308 13.99 -6.35 -21.08
CA SER A 308 14.93 -6.55 -22.17
C SER A 308 14.30 -6.42 -23.56
N GLY A 309 14.61 -5.36 -24.25
CA GLY A 309 14.18 -5.15 -25.63
C GLY A 309 12.94 -4.28 -25.79
N SER A 310 12.21 -4.48 -26.87
CA SER A 310 11.00 -3.74 -27.19
C SER A 310 9.77 -4.45 -26.63
N TRP A 311 8.86 -3.70 -26.08
CA TRP A 311 7.60 -4.20 -25.54
C TRP A 311 6.46 -3.24 -25.88
N ALA A 312 5.25 -3.76 -25.93
CA ALA A 312 4.04 -2.97 -26.10
C ALA A 312 2.87 -3.64 -25.39
N GLN A 313 1.90 -2.84 -24.97
CA GLN A 313 0.73 -3.34 -24.26
C GLN A 313 -0.47 -2.42 -24.53
N VAL A 314 -1.65 -3.03 -24.62
CA VAL A 314 -2.92 -2.32 -24.70
C VAL A 314 -3.85 -2.86 -23.62
N MET A 315 -4.56 -1.96 -22.95
CA MET A 315 -5.50 -2.29 -21.89
C MET A 315 -6.80 -1.54 -22.08
N VAL A 316 -7.90 -2.19 -21.74
CA VAL A 316 -9.21 -1.56 -21.55
C VAL A 316 -9.64 -1.84 -20.13
N ALA A 317 -9.91 -0.78 -19.38
CA ALA A 317 -10.27 -0.86 -17.98
C ALA A 317 -11.61 -0.16 -17.71
N THR A 318 -12.29 -0.64 -16.68
CA THR A 318 -13.48 -0.02 -16.12
C THR A 318 -13.36 0.05 -14.61
N GLN A 319 -13.77 1.16 -14.04
CA GLN A 319 -13.81 1.41 -12.61
C GLN A 319 -15.21 1.90 -12.27
N GLN A 320 -15.81 1.33 -11.26
CA GLN A 320 -17.16 1.68 -10.80
C GLN A 320 -17.13 1.89 -9.30
N PHE A 321 -17.78 2.94 -8.88
CA PHE A 321 -17.98 3.30 -7.48
C PHE A 321 -19.46 3.50 -7.26
N ALA A 322 -20.01 2.88 -6.24
CA ALA A 322 -21.38 3.10 -5.79
C ALA A 322 -21.37 3.29 -4.29
N GLU A 323 -22.12 4.25 -3.82
CA GLU A 323 -22.31 4.51 -2.41
C GLU A 323 -23.77 4.75 -2.12
N HIS A 324 -24.22 4.15 -1.02
CA HIS A 324 -25.49 4.41 -0.40
C HIS A 324 -25.22 4.89 1.04
N SER A 325 -25.74 6.04 1.42
CA SER A 325 -25.67 6.53 2.80
C SER A 325 -27.06 6.46 3.42
N GLY A 326 -27.19 5.68 4.50
CA GLY A 326 -28.40 5.58 5.28
C GLY A 326 -28.68 6.86 6.06
N PHE A 327 -29.94 7.22 6.19
CA PHE A 327 -30.41 8.28 7.05
C PHE A 327 -31.18 7.66 8.23
N HIS A 328 -30.78 7.95 9.46
CA HIS A 328 -31.58 7.64 10.63
C HIS A 328 -32.40 8.85 11.02
N PRO A 329 -33.74 8.84 10.81
CA PRO A 329 -34.61 9.98 11.12
C PRO A 329 -34.69 10.31 12.61
N GLU A 330 -34.13 9.47 13.47
CA GLU A 330 -34.12 9.68 14.93
C GLU A 330 -33.06 10.72 15.36
N LEU A 331 -32.19 11.15 14.46
CA LEU A 331 -31.12 12.10 14.72
C LEU A 331 -31.38 13.37 13.93
N ASP A 332 -31.90 14.39 14.58
CA ASP A 332 -32.35 15.69 14.02
C ASP A 332 -31.28 16.51 13.24
N PHE A 333 -30.11 15.96 12.98
CA PHE A 333 -28.96 16.71 12.42
C PHE A 333 -28.46 16.23 11.05
N ALA A 334 -29.06 15.22 10.46
CA ALA A 334 -28.63 14.76 9.15
C ALA A 334 -29.41 15.48 8.03
N PRO A 335 -28.74 15.91 6.96
CA PRO A 335 -29.45 16.41 5.79
C PRO A 335 -30.39 15.34 5.24
N ALA A 336 -31.55 15.76 4.81
CA ALA A 336 -32.68 14.92 4.42
C ALA A 336 -32.47 14.04 3.17
N ASP A 337 -31.27 13.96 2.65
CA ASP A 337 -30.96 13.28 1.40
C ASP A 337 -30.12 12.01 1.65
N SER A 338 -30.81 10.87 1.66
CA SER A 338 -30.18 9.60 1.33
C SER A 338 -29.76 9.69 -0.15
N ALA A 339 -28.49 9.95 -0.40
CA ALA A 339 -28.02 10.11 -1.75
C ALA A 339 -27.33 8.82 -2.23
N ASP A 340 -27.98 8.12 -3.14
CA ASP A 340 -27.33 7.10 -3.94
C ASP A 340 -26.40 7.76 -4.94
N THR A 341 -25.11 7.51 -4.79
CA THR A 341 -24.10 8.00 -5.73
C THR A 341 -23.54 6.83 -6.52
N THR A 342 -23.64 6.91 -7.83
CA THR A 342 -22.98 5.95 -8.73
C THR A 342 -22.10 6.69 -9.72
N MET A 343 -20.82 6.37 -9.71
CA MET A 343 -19.81 6.94 -10.60
C MET A 343 -19.08 5.84 -11.34
N SER A 344 -18.71 6.10 -12.59
CA SER A 344 -17.92 5.15 -13.36
C SER A 344 -16.87 5.86 -14.21
N ALA A 345 -15.73 5.24 -14.34
CA ALA A 345 -14.69 5.65 -15.27
C ALA A 345 -14.30 4.47 -16.16
N ARG A 346 -13.93 4.78 -17.39
CA ARG A 346 -13.33 3.81 -18.31
C ARG A 346 -12.00 4.36 -18.79
N GLN A 347 -11.05 3.47 -19.00
CA GLN A 347 -9.76 3.85 -19.52
C GLN A 347 -9.37 2.94 -20.68
N ILE A 348 -8.80 3.54 -21.70
CA ILE A 348 -8.06 2.81 -22.75
C ILE A 348 -6.62 3.25 -22.60
N VAL A 349 -5.74 2.29 -22.35
CA VAL A 349 -4.32 2.55 -22.09
C VAL A 349 -3.50 1.84 -23.12
N ALA A 350 -2.71 2.58 -23.88
CA ALA A 350 -1.70 2.05 -24.79
C ALA A 350 -0.32 2.44 -24.27
N THR A 351 0.51 1.44 -23.99
CA THR A 351 1.88 1.67 -23.51
C THR A 351 2.87 0.90 -24.34
N GLY A 352 4.07 1.43 -24.45
CA GLY A 352 5.16 0.74 -25.12
C GLY A 352 6.51 1.31 -24.71
N GLY A 353 7.54 0.54 -24.93
CA GLY A 353 8.87 0.96 -24.55
C GLY A 353 9.99 0.09 -25.09
N PHE A 354 11.19 0.48 -24.72
CA PHE A 354 12.42 -0.17 -25.11
C PHE A 354 13.44 -0.10 -23.98
N THR A 355 14.00 -1.24 -23.62
CA THR A 355 15.01 -1.35 -22.57
C THR A 355 16.27 -2.02 -23.11
N ARG A 356 17.38 -1.30 -23.08
CA ARG A 356 18.68 -1.85 -23.50
C ARG A 356 19.85 -1.05 -22.91
N TRP A 357 20.89 -1.73 -22.46
CA TRP A 357 22.14 -1.12 -21.95
C TRP A 357 21.97 -0.12 -20.80
N GLY A 358 20.96 -0.32 -19.96
CA GLY A 358 20.62 0.60 -18.88
C GLY A 358 19.77 1.80 -19.30
N LEU A 359 19.46 1.93 -20.60
CA LEU A 359 18.52 2.92 -21.11
C LEU A 359 17.13 2.31 -21.17
N ARG A 360 16.15 3.03 -20.63
CA ARG A 360 14.72 2.73 -20.69
C ARG A 360 13.99 3.91 -21.32
N LEU A 361 13.23 3.63 -22.34
CA LEU A 361 12.32 4.56 -22.98
C LEU A 361 10.92 3.99 -22.88
N SER A 362 9.96 4.77 -22.44
CA SER A 362 8.56 4.35 -22.45
C SER A 362 7.64 5.52 -22.75
N ALA A 363 6.50 5.20 -23.33
CA ALA A 363 5.41 6.13 -23.53
C ALA A 363 4.10 5.44 -23.17
N ALA A 364 3.17 6.19 -22.61
CA ALA A 364 1.83 5.75 -22.26
C ALA A 364 0.81 6.79 -22.73
N ASP A 365 -0.19 6.35 -23.47
CA ASP A 365 -1.35 7.15 -23.85
C ASP A 365 -2.57 6.58 -23.11
N ARG A 366 -3.21 7.42 -22.28
CA ARG A 366 -4.35 7.03 -21.46
C ARG A 366 -5.56 7.90 -21.80
N LEU A 367 -6.55 7.30 -22.40
CA LEU A 367 -7.85 7.93 -22.63
C LEU A 367 -8.75 7.62 -21.45
N HIS A 368 -9.09 8.64 -20.66
CA HIS A 368 -9.99 8.56 -19.51
C HIS A 368 -11.38 9.05 -19.91
N ILE A 369 -12.37 8.19 -19.80
CA ILE A 369 -13.78 8.49 -20.08
C ILE A 369 -14.50 8.53 -18.73
N LEU A 370 -14.70 9.73 -18.21
CA LEU A 370 -15.38 10.02 -16.95
C LEU A 370 -16.84 10.38 -17.23
N PRO A 371 -17.73 10.38 -16.23
CA PRO A 371 -19.16 10.67 -16.44
C PRO A 371 -19.43 11.99 -17.15
N ASN A 372 -18.67 13.03 -16.84
CA ASN A 372 -18.90 14.39 -17.30
C ASN A 372 -17.84 14.93 -18.26
N ARG A 373 -16.76 14.18 -18.49
CA ARG A 373 -15.65 14.63 -19.33
C ARG A 373 -14.80 13.47 -19.85
N THR A 374 -14.13 13.73 -20.95
CA THR A 374 -13.10 12.83 -21.48
C THR A 374 -11.77 13.55 -21.43
N LEU A 375 -10.76 12.88 -20.86
CA LEU A 375 -9.40 13.39 -20.74
C LEU A 375 -8.45 12.47 -21.51
N ASN A 376 -7.43 13.05 -22.11
CA ASN A 376 -6.32 12.29 -22.66
C ASN A 376 -5.03 12.64 -21.90
N SER A 377 -4.32 11.64 -21.40
CA SER A 377 -3.04 11.80 -20.72
C SER A 377 -1.96 11.11 -21.54
N LEU A 378 -0.99 11.89 -21.99
CA LEU A 378 0.19 11.41 -22.69
C LEU A 378 1.40 11.52 -21.78
N GLU A 379 1.94 10.39 -21.38
CA GLU A 379 3.16 10.29 -20.57
C GLU A 379 4.32 9.79 -21.41
N ALA A 380 5.47 10.41 -21.27
CA ALA A 380 6.73 9.96 -21.85
C ALA A 380 7.80 9.90 -20.75
N ARG A 381 8.57 8.82 -20.76
CA ARG A 381 9.62 8.60 -19.76
C ARG A 381 10.92 8.17 -20.44
N LEU A 382 11.99 8.78 -20.01
CA LEU A 382 13.36 8.43 -20.37
C LEU A 382 14.14 8.17 -19.08
N ALA A 383 14.76 7.02 -18.96
CA ALA A 383 15.66 6.74 -17.84
C ALA A 383 16.94 6.06 -18.29
N TYR A 384 18.00 6.38 -17.59
CA TYR A 384 19.29 5.73 -17.75
C TYR A 384 19.85 5.38 -16.39
N GLU A 385 20.18 4.11 -16.19
CA GLU A 385 20.68 3.64 -14.91
C GLU A 385 21.98 2.84 -15.08
N ARG A 386 22.98 3.29 -14.33
CA ARG A 386 24.21 2.55 -14.01
C ARG A 386 24.52 2.70 -12.54
N LYS A 387 25.51 1.95 -12.06
CA LYS A 387 25.92 1.95 -10.66
C LYS A 387 26.20 3.37 -10.13
N GLU A 388 26.96 4.16 -10.92
CA GLU A 388 27.42 5.48 -10.49
C GLU A 388 26.44 6.60 -10.83
N LEU A 389 25.59 6.41 -11.84
CA LEU A 389 24.71 7.45 -12.35
C LEU A 389 23.35 6.86 -12.71
N ALA A 390 22.30 7.45 -12.16
CA ALA A 390 20.93 7.24 -12.62
C ALA A 390 20.33 8.60 -12.97
N VAL A 391 19.65 8.68 -14.11
CA VAL A 391 18.95 9.89 -14.56
C VAL A 391 17.58 9.48 -15.07
N SER A 392 16.55 10.23 -14.71
CA SER A 392 15.20 10.01 -15.20
C SER A 392 14.58 11.35 -15.60
N PHE A 393 13.86 11.32 -16.70
CA PHE A 393 13.02 12.41 -17.15
C PHE A 393 11.62 11.89 -17.42
N LEU A 394 10.61 12.58 -16.92
CA LEU A 394 9.20 12.30 -17.10
C LEU A 394 8.53 13.55 -17.65
N ALA A 395 7.68 13.40 -18.65
CA ALA A 395 6.74 14.41 -19.10
C ALA A 395 5.34 13.79 -19.13
N ASP A 396 4.39 14.41 -18.46
CA ASP A 396 2.97 14.03 -18.40
C ASP A 396 2.14 15.23 -18.86
N TYR A 397 1.44 15.07 -19.97
CA TYR A 397 0.52 16.07 -20.52
C TYR A 397 -0.92 15.58 -20.42
N ARG A 398 -1.83 16.42 -19.92
CA ARG A 398 -3.26 16.11 -19.77
C ARG A 398 -4.11 17.15 -20.50
N GLY A 399 -4.82 16.71 -21.50
CA GLY A 399 -5.84 17.49 -22.21
C GLY A 399 -7.25 17.06 -21.83
N PRO A 400 -8.28 17.91 -21.92
CA PRO A 400 -8.27 19.30 -22.35
C PRO A 400 -7.87 20.32 -21.25
N ASP A 401 -7.63 19.88 -20.02
CA ASP A 401 -7.31 20.78 -18.89
C ASP A 401 -5.95 21.49 -19.09
N THR A 402 -5.22 21.17 -20.15
CA THR A 402 -3.92 21.72 -20.53
C THR A 402 -2.90 21.74 -19.40
N THR A 403 -2.96 20.73 -18.52
CA THR A 403 -1.97 20.59 -17.48
C THR A 403 -0.78 19.78 -17.99
N SER A 404 0.42 20.28 -17.76
CA SER A 404 1.65 19.54 -17.99
C SER A 404 2.46 19.42 -16.70
N THR A 405 3.14 18.29 -16.57
CA THR A 405 4.08 18.05 -15.49
C THR A 405 5.35 17.49 -16.08
N GLU A 406 6.43 18.16 -15.84
CA GLU A 406 7.76 17.76 -16.28
C GLU A 406 8.63 17.55 -15.05
N GLU A 407 9.24 16.38 -14.95
CA GLU A 407 10.12 16.06 -13.83
C GLU A 407 11.44 15.53 -14.34
N ALA A 408 12.52 16.11 -13.84
CA ALA A 408 13.87 15.61 -14.05
C ALA A 408 14.46 15.19 -12.71
N SER A 409 15.05 14.02 -12.67
CA SER A 409 15.73 13.51 -11.49
C SER A 409 17.06 12.86 -11.83
N ALA A 410 18.02 12.97 -10.93
CA ALA A 410 19.33 12.39 -11.10
C ALA A 410 19.90 11.90 -9.75
N ARG A 411 20.61 10.77 -9.80
CA ARG A 411 21.42 10.27 -8.69
C ARG A 411 22.86 10.12 -9.18
N PHE A 412 23.78 10.61 -8.39
CA PHE A 412 25.21 10.42 -8.62
C PHE A 412 25.84 9.76 -7.37
N THR A 413 26.48 8.60 -7.57
CA THR A 413 27.09 7.79 -6.54
C THR A 413 28.59 7.64 -6.85
N PRO A 414 29.41 8.67 -6.58
CA PRO A 414 30.83 8.65 -6.92
C PRO A 414 31.62 7.58 -6.19
N LEU A 415 31.14 7.20 -5.00
CA LEU A 415 31.74 6.19 -4.12
C LEU A 415 30.63 5.29 -3.57
N ASP A 416 30.89 4.04 -3.32
CA ASP A 416 29.90 3.07 -2.81
C ASP A 416 29.23 3.49 -1.49
N PHE A 417 29.84 4.44 -0.78
CA PHE A 417 29.34 4.97 0.48
C PHE A 417 28.83 6.41 0.40
N LEU A 418 28.91 7.08 -0.75
CA LEU A 418 28.49 8.47 -0.91
C LEU A 418 27.58 8.58 -2.13
N SER A 419 26.40 9.15 -1.94
CA SER A 419 25.43 9.37 -3.02
C SER A 419 24.74 10.73 -2.85
N VAL A 420 24.46 11.38 -3.96
CA VAL A 420 23.67 12.60 -4.02
C VAL A 420 22.55 12.40 -5.03
N THR A 421 21.34 12.83 -4.70
CA THR A 421 20.21 12.80 -5.62
C THR A 421 19.48 14.13 -5.62
N GLY A 422 18.88 14.46 -6.74
CA GLY A 422 18.03 15.61 -6.89
C GLY A 422 16.86 15.32 -7.81
N ALA A 423 15.74 15.95 -7.56
CA ALA A 423 14.58 15.98 -8.45
C ALA A 423 14.04 17.41 -8.53
N VAL A 424 13.62 17.79 -9.70
CA VAL A 424 12.94 19.07 -9.96
C VAL A 424 11.70 18.77 -10.79
N THR A 425 10.57 19.28 -10.34
CA THR A 425 9.30 19.18 -11.06
C THR A 425 8.86 20.59 -11.44
N HIS A 426 8.53 20.76 -12.70
CA HIS A 426 7.82 21.92 -13.23
C HIS A 426 6.42 21.49 -13.62
N ARG A 427 5.43 22.20 -13.12
CA ARG A 427 4.03 21.96 -13.45
C ARG A 427 3.41 23.23 -13.98
N HIS A 428 2.80 23.11 -15.14
CA HIS A 428 1.95 24.17 -15.72
C HIS A 428 0.50 23.70 -15.66
N GLY A 429 -0.39 24.48 -15.08
CA GLY A 429 -1.80 24.12 -14.93
C GLY A 429 -2.72 25.11 -15.61
N GLY A 430 -3.68 24.57 -16.39
CA GLY A 430 -4.90 25.30 -16.77
C GLY A 430 -5.98 25.10 -15.71
N GLY A 431 -6.85 26.07 -15.50
CA GLY A 431 -7.97 25.97 -14.56
C GLY A 431 -7.77 26.75 -13.25
N VAL A 432 -8.46 26.33 -12.19
CA VAL A 432 -8.52 27.05 -10.91
C VAL A 432 -7.15 27.24 -10.26
N ASP A 433 -6.21 26.33 -10.52
CA ASP A 433 -4.82 26.41 -10.06
C ASP A 433 -3.91 27.28 -10.95
N GLY A 434 -4.43 27.80 -12.04
CA GLY A 434 -3.75 28.51 -13.14
C GLY A 434 -2.45 29.18 -12.75
N GLY A 435 -1.32 28.55 -13.07
CA GLY A 435 -0.01 29.09 -12.82
C GLY A 435 1.08 28.03 -12.93
N GLU A 436 2.30 28.53 -13.02
CA GLU A 436 3.49 27.70 -12.95
C GLU A 436 3.79 27.34 -11.50
N GLN A 437 4.13 26.10 -11.25
CA GLN A 437 4.53 25.59 -9.94
C GLN A 437 5.85 24.85 -10.10
N VAL A 438 6.78 25.14 -9.22
CA VAL A 438 8.08 24.47 -9.17
C VAL A 438 8.23 23.77 -7.83
N ALA A 439 8.69 22.53 -7.88
CA ALA A 439 9.10 21.81 -6.69
C ALA A 439 10.52 21.27 -6.88
N VAL A 440 11.26 21.21 -5.78
CA VAL A 440 12.65 20.77 -5.75
C VAL A 440 12.87 19.85 -4.55
N ARG A 441 13.56 18.74 -4.78
CA ARG A 441 14.05 17.85 -3.73
C ARG A 441 15.54 17.58 -3.98
N LEU A 442 16.36 17.83 -2.98
CA LEU A 442 17.79 17.52 -2.99
C LEU A 442 18.13 16.69 -1.76
N GLU A 443 18.95 15.69 -1.93
CA GLU A 443 19.30 14.74 -0.89
C GLU A 443 20.76 14.29 -1.04
N ALA A 444 21.48 14.20 0.07
CA ALA A 444 22.80 13.61 0.12
C ALA A 444 22.82 12.48 1.16
N GLY A 445 23.52 11.42 0.87
CA GLY A 445 23.57 10.24 1.74
C GLY A 445 24.96 9.66 1.88
N LEU A 446 25.22 9.18 3.09
CA LEU A 446 26.43 8.48 3.48
C LEU A 446 26.04 7.08 3.94
N LYS A 447 26.66 6.06 3.37
CA LYS A 447 26.51 4.67 3.81
C LYS A 447 27.49 4.37 4.91
N VAL A 448 26.95 3.99 6.08
CA VAL A 448 27.74 3.57 7.24
C VAL A 448 27.35 2.12 7.56
N PHE A 449 28.30 1.20 7.48
CA PHE A 449 28.02 -0.25 7.46
C PHE A 449 27.04 -0.61 6.33
N ASN A 450 25.88 -1.18 6.67
CA ASN A 450 24.81 -1.49 5.71
C ASN A 450 23.58 -0.57 5.87
N ALA A 451 23.76 0.59 6.51
CA ALA A 451 22.71 1.60 6.65
C ALA A 451 23.09 2.89 5.91
N TRP A 452 22.08 3.51 5.30
CA TRP A 452 22.22 4.83 4.70
C TRP A 452 21.73 5.90 5.67
N LEU A 453 22.57 6.91 5.90
CA LEU A 453 22.21 8.17 6.54
C LEU A 453 22.00 9.18 5.45
N THR A 454 20.81 9.75 5.34
CA THR A 454 20.53 10.77 4.33
C THR A 454 20.02 12.03 4.97
N GLY A 455 20.31 13.16 4.34
CA GLY A 455 19.75 14.45 4.69
C GLY A 455 19.42 15.21 3.42
N GLY A 456 18.32 15.97 3.46
CA GLY A 456 17.85 16.65 2.28
C GLY A 456 16.99 17.86 2.57
N ILE A 457 16.74 18.59 1.50
CA ILE A 457 15.81 19.73 1.47
C ILE A 457 14.71 19.43 0.45
N LEU A 458 13.54 19.95 0.73
CA LEU A 458 12.41 19.95 -0.19
C LEU A 458 11.74 21.32 -0.19
N ARG A 459 11.30 21.73 -1.37
CA ARG A 459 10.57 22.96 -1.60
C ARG A 459 9.46 22.72 -2.60
N ARG A 460 8.30 23.25 -2.32
CA ARG A 460 7.15 23.28 -3.23
C ARG A 460 6.53 24.67 -3.21
N ASP A 461 6.15 25.15 -4.36
CA ASP A 461 5.39 26.40 -4.49
C ASP A 461 3.96 26.25 -3.96
N ALA A 462 3.27 27.38 -3.79
CA ALA A 462 1.88 27.42 -3.37
C ALA A 462 0.98 26.69 -4.36
N ALA A 463 0.09 25.84 -3.85
CA ALA A 463 -0.78 24.98 -4.67
C ALA A 463 -2.19 24.91 -4.08
N LEU A 464 -3.18 24.62 -4.93
CA LEU A 464 -4.51 24.28 -4.46
C LEU A 464 -4.47 22.90 -3.78
N VAL A 465 -5.07 22.78 -2.60
CA VAL A 465 -5.31 21.52 -1.92
C VAL A 465 -6.81 21.24 -1.89
N PRO A 466 -7.25 20.01 -2.15
CA PRO A 466 -8.66 19.69 -2.14
C PRO A 466 -9.23 19.71 -0.71
N GLY A 467 -10.52 19.93 -0.60
CA GLY A 467 -11.26 19.66 0.63
C GLY A 467 -11.53 18.16 0.73
N LEU A 468 -11.27 17.55 1.89
CA LEU A 468 -11.62 16.17 2.17
C LEU A 468 -13.03 16.11 2.81
N SER A 469 -14.03 16.53 2.05
CA SER A 469 -15.42 16.62 2.54
C SER A 469 -16.06 15.26 2.84
N ALA A 470 -15.39 14.17 2.51
CA ALA A 470 -15.77 12.83 3.00
C ALA A 470 -15.59 12.69 4.52
N TYR A 471 -14.76 13.53 5.16
CA TYR A 471 -14.64 13.61 6.61
C TYR A 471 -15.60 14.63 7.21
N ASP A 472 -15.64 15.83 6.63
CA ASP A 472 -16.49 16.92 7.09
C ASP A 472 -16.83 17.83 5.90
N THR A 473 -18.10 18.13 5.72
CA THR A 473 -18.60 18.96 4.60
C THR A 473 -18.09 20.41 4.65
N SER A 474 -17.59 20.86 5.81
CA SER A 474 -16.95 22.17 5.95
C SER A 474 -15.55 22.26 5.34
N PHE A 475 -14.92 21.10 5.05
CA PHE A 475 -13.60 21.06 4.42
C PHE A 475 -13.73 21.33 2.94
N VAL A 476 -13.14 22.43 2.50
CA VAL A 476 -13.23 22.93 1.13
C VAL A 476 -11.85 23.09 0.50
N ALA A 477 -11.81 23.16 -0.82
CA ALA A 477 -10.55 23.41 -1.52
C ALA A 477 -10.00 24.80 -1.18
N ARG A 478 -8.71 24.88 -0.85
CA ARG A 478 -8.00 26.12 -0.48
C ARG A 478 -6.60 26.16 -1.09
N ARG A 479 -6.09 27.36 -1.30
CA ARG A 479 -4.71 27.54 -1.73
C ARG A 479 -3.78 27.45 -0.53
N ALA A 480 -2.93 26.44 -0.51
CA ALA A 480 -1.89 26.26 0.48
C ALA A 480 -0.65 27.11 0.11
N ALA A 481 0.01 27.69 1.11
CA ALA A 481 1.25 28.42 0.93
C ALA A 481 2.40 27.53 0.46
N ALA A 482 3.45 28.16 -0.06
CA ALA A 482 4.68 27.47 -0.41
C ALA A 482 5.27 26.75 0.82
N ALA A 483 5.82 25.58 0.59
CA ALA A 483 6.41 24.74 1.62
C ALA A 483 7.90 24.57 1.39
N THR A 484 8.70 24.88 2.41
CA THR A 484 10.13 24.53 2.45
C THR A 484 10.37 23.67 3.68
N GLY A 485 11.10 22.57 3.52
CA GLY A 485 11.39 21.67 4.61
C GLY A 485 12.76 21.05 4.51
N ILE A 486 13.23 20.57 5.63
CA ILE A 486 14.41 19.72 5.73
C ILE A 486 13.99 18.35 6.22
N TYR A 487 14.66 17.31 5.76
CA TYR A 487 14.41 15.96 6.23
C TYR A 487 15.70 15.17 6.38
N GLY A 488 15.62 14.13 7.20
CA GLY A 488 16.71 13.19 7.36
C GLY A 488 16.17 11.77 7.50
N THR A 489 16.97 10.78 7.08
CA THR A 489 16.64 9.36 7.24
C THR A 489 17.85 8.54 7.66
N ILE A 490 17.59 7.45 8.40
CA ILE A 490 18.56 6.40 8.69
C ILE A 490 17.88 5.08 8.32
N ARG A 491 18.39 4.37 7.32
CA ARG A 491 17.75 3.14 6.85
C ARG A 491 18.74 2.04 6.58
N GLY A 492 18.51 0.87 7.18
CA GLY A 492 19.29 -0.33 6.93
C GLY A 492 19.79 -1.01 8.20
N LYS A 493 20.52 -2.11 8.00
CA LYS A 493 21.13 -2.87 9.10
C LYS A 493 22.48 -2.27 9.48
N PHE A 494 22.67 -1.94 10.75
CA PHE A 494 23.92 -1.38 11.25
C PHE A 494 24.76 -2.39 12.04
N TYR A 495 24.14 -3.45 12.57
CA TYR A 495 24.86 -4.51 13.26
C TYR A 495 24.17 -5.86 13.04
N LYS A 496 24.82 -6.79 12.32
CA LYS A 496 24.28 -8.13 12.02
C LYS A 496 22.82 -8.08 11.55
N ASP A 497 21.90 -8.55 12.39
CA ASP A 497 20.47 -8.65 12.13
C ASP A 497 19.67 -7.46 12.69
N ILE A 498 20.34 -6.51 13.35
CA ILE A 498 19.74 -5.32 13.94
C ILE A 498 19.82 -4.16 12.93
N GLY A 499 18.69 -3.52 12.69
CA GLY A 499 18.59 -2.37 11.81
C GLY A 499 17.70 -1.28 12.36
N ALA A 500 17.67 -0.16 11.64
CA ALA A 500 16.81 0.98 11.92
C ALA A 500 16.16 1.46 10.63
N ASP A 501 14.95 1.98 10.79
CA ASP A 501 14.24 2.78 9.78
C ASP A 501 13.73 4.04 10.48
N VAL A 502 14.50 5.10 10.39
CA VAL A 502 14.25 6.38 11.07
C VAL A 502 14.12 7.46 10.03
N TRP A 503 13.10 8.30 10.16
CA TRP A 503 13.00 9.51 9.36
C TRP A 503 12.35 10.64 10.14
N GLY A 504 12.68 11.87 9.76
CA GLY A 504 12.07 13.07 10.27
C GLY A 504 12.00 14.15 9.20
N VAL A 505 10.92 14.92 9.22
CA VAL A 505 10.70 16.07 8.35
C VAL A 505 10.30 17.27 9.20
N ARG A 506 10.91 18.43 8.92
CA ARG A 506 10.55 19.71 9.51
C ARG A 506 10.34 20.76 8.43
N TYR A 507 9.17 21.35 8.41
CA TYR A 507 8.82 22.45 7.51
C TYR A 507 9.03 23.81 8.19
N SER A 508 9.25 24.86 7.37
CA SER A 508 9.41 26.24 7.84
C SER A 508 8.13 26.81 8.45
N ASN A 509 6.98 26.33 8.00
CA ASN A 509 5.64 26.77 8.42
C ASN A 509 4.67 25.58 8.50
N ASN A 510 3.61 25.75 9.25
CA ASN A 510 2.45 24.89 9.18
C ASN A 510 1.78 25.01 7.81
N GLY A 511 0.92 24.07 7.46
CA GLY A 511 0.12 24.13 6.25
C GLY A 511 -1.04 23.16 6.34
N TYR A 512 -1.99 23.29 5.41
CA TYR A 512 -3.09 22.35 5.31
C TYR A 512 -2.56 20.95 5.05
N TYR A 513 -3.11 19.98 5.79
CA TYR A 513 -2.73 18.55 5.72
C TYR A 513 -1.24 18.27 5.96
N ARG A 514 -0.51 19.22 6.53
CA ARG A 514 0.93 19.13 6.73
C ARG A 514 1.32 19.59 8.14
N PRO A 515 1.78 18.69 9.01
CA PRO A 515 2.36 19.09 10.30
C PRO A 515 3.69 19.82 10.08
N GLN A 516 4.04 20.73 10.98
CA GLN A 516 5.34 21.39 10.91
C GLN A 516 6.50 20.41 11.17
N VAL A 517 6.29 19.46 12.08
CA VAL A 517 7.26 18.39 12.38
C VAL A 517 6.55 17.05 12.39
N GLN A 518 7.17 16.07 11.74
CA GLN A 518 6.76 14.70 11.77
C GLN A 518 7.99 13.80 11.79
N THR A 519 7.99 12.79 12.67
CA THR A 519 9.08 11.81 12.77
C THR A 519 8.54 10.40 12.94
N ARG A 520 9.37 9.43 12.57
CA ARG A 520 9.18 8.02 12.84
C ARG A 520 10.53 7.37 13.08
N GLU A 521 10.67 6.72 14.20
CA GLU A 521 11.87 6.02 14.63
C GLU A 521 11.56 4.54 14.87
N GLU A 522 12.01 3.66 13.99
CA GLU A 522 11.88 2.21 14.14
C GLU A 522 13.24 1.55 14.36
N LEU A 523 13.32 0.71 15.37
CA LEU A 523 14.40 -0.25 15.55
C LEU A 523 13.83 -1.65 15.33
N TYR A 524 14.58 -2.48 14.60
CA TYR A 524 14.14 -3.84 14.30
C TYR A 524 15.27 -4.85 14.40
N LEU A 525 14.90 -6.07 14.78
CA LEU A 525 15.70 -7.28 14.67
C LEU A 525 15.04 -8.20 13.65
N ASP A 526 15.79 -8.61 12.62
CA ASP A 526 15.31 -9.52 11.59
C ASP A 526 16.37 -10.60 11.33
N THR A 527 16.13 -11.80 11.87
CA THR A 527 17.10 -12.89 11.90
C THR A 527 16.49 -14.23 11.55
N LYS A 528 17.27 -15.05 10.85
CA LYS A 528 16.97 -16.48 10.67
C LYS A 528 17.51 -17.35 11.81
N TRP A 529 18.26 -16.76 12.72
CA TRP A 529 18.91 -17.40 13.86
C TRP A 529 19.61 -18.72 13.51
N LEU A 530 20.39 -18.68 12.43
CA LEU A 530 21.03 -19.87 11.83
C LEU A 530 21.97 -20.62 12.79
N SER A 531 22.52 -19.95 13.78
CA SER A 531 23.35 -20.59 14.82
C SER A 531 22.55 -21.59 15.66
N ARG A 532 21.24 -21.39 15.81
CA ARG A 532 20.33 -22.28 16.57
C ARG A 532 19.51 -23.17 15.65
N PHE A 533 19.13 -22.66 14.47
CA PHE A 533 18.30 -23.32 13.47
C PHE A 533 19.02 -23.37 12.11
N PRO A 534 20.01 -24.28 11.95
CA PRO A 534 20.86 -24.30 10.76
C PRO A 534 20.10 -24.61 9.46
N SER A 535 18.93 -25.25 9.56
CA SER A 535 18.07 -25.54 8.40
C SER A 535 17.48 -24.29 7.76
N GLY A 536 17.51 -23.12 8.43
CA GLY A 536 16.89 -21.90 7.96
C GLY A 536 15.34 -21.89 8.00
N ASN A 537 14.73 -22.94 8.56
CA ASN A 537 13.28 -23.10 8.66
C ASN A 537 12.64 -22.23 9.76
N PHE A 538 13.45 -21.44 10.46
CA PHE A 538 13.01 -20.50 11.47
C PHE A 538 13.38 -19.07 11.04
N GLY A 539 12.47 -18.12 11.29
CA GLY A 539 12.73 -16.69 11.17
C GLY A 539 12.07 -15.95 12.32
N PHE A 540 12.72 -14.91 12.77
CA PHE A 540 12.19 -14.00 13.80
C PHE A 540 12.38 -12.57 13.34
N ARG A 541 11.30 -11.80 13.37
CA ARG A 541 11.34 -10.35 13.21
C ARG A 541 10.63 -9.70 14.40
N GLY A 542 11.29 -8.77 15.04
CA GLY A 542 10.69 -7.93 16.08
C GLY A 542 11.03 -6.48 15.80
N SER A 543 10.08 -5.57 15.97
CA SER A 543 10.34 -4.14 15.85
C SER A 543 9.58 -3.33 16.88
N ILE A 544 10.15 -2.18 17.20
CA ILE A 544 9.49 -1.12 17.95
C ILE A 544 9.69 0.20 17.22
N ALA A 545 8.61 0.94 17.04
CA ALA A 545 8.65 2.25 16.41
C ALA A 545 7.95 3.28 17.30
N HIS A 546 8.46 4.50 17.28
CA HIS A 546 7.79 5.68 17.82
C HIS A 546 7.45 6.60 16.65
N GLU A 547 6.23 7.09 16.61
CA GLU A 547 5.73 8.05 15.62
C GLU A 547 5.31 9.33 16.33
N PHE A 548 5.81 10.45 15.87
CA PHE A 548 5.43 11.77 16.36
C PHE A 548 4.93 12.63 15.22
N ARG A 549 3.87 13.37 15.48
CA ARG A 549 3.30 14.36 14.56
C ARG A 549 2.80 15.56 15.35
N GLN A 550 3.18 16.76 14.92
CA GLN A 550 2.58 18.00 15.41
C GLN A 550 1.15 18.18 14.90
N ASN A 551 0.48 19.22 15.38
CA ASN A 551 -0.87 19.60 14.95
C ASN A 551 -0.96 19.74 13.44
N VAL A 552 -2.09 19.38 12.85
CA VAL A 552 -2.35 19.45 11.41
C VAL A 552 -3.62 20.24 11.16
N LEU A 553 -3.54 21.28 10.35
CA LEU A 553 -4.67 22.10 9.94
C LEU A 553 -5.48 21.44 8.81
N PHE A 554 -6.78 21.65 8.85
CA PHE A 554 -7.69 21.26 7.78
C PHE A 554 -8.31 22.50 7.13
N PRO A 555 -8.46 22.55 5.79
CA PRO A 555 -8.90 23.74 5.09
C PRO A 555 -10.42 23.92 5.19
N THR A 556 -10.88 25.06 5.71
CA THR A 556 -12.28 25.47 5.71
C THR A 556 -12.43 26.84 5.04
N THR A 557 -13.64 27.34 4.88
CA THR A 557 -13.90 28.65 4.29
C THR A 557 -13.33 29.81 5.10
N THR A 558 -13.17 29.63 6.41
CA THR A 558 -12.77 30.68 7.37
C THR A 558 -11.34 30.59 7.84
N THR A 559 -10.64 29.46 7.57
CA THR A 559 -9.30 29.24 8.09
C THR A 559 -8.23 29.80 7.17
N ASP A 560 -7.25 30.47 7.76
CA ASP A 560 -5.93 30.69 7.20
C ASP A 560 -4.99 29.56 7.68
N GLU A 561 -3.78 29.48 7.10
CA GLU A 561 -2.77 28.48 7.53
C GLU A 561 -2.15 28.83 8.92
N THR A 562 -2.97 29.35 9.83
CA THR A 562 -2.61 29.68 11.20
C THR A 562 -3.49 28.92 12.18
N PHE A 563 -2.90 28.53 13.32
CA PHE A 563 -3.68 27.92 14.40
C PHE A 563 -4.36 29.05 15.18
N ASP A 564 -5.58 29.37 14.83
CA ASP A 564 -6.48 30.18 15.65
C ASP A 564 -7.46 29.29 16.41
N ASN A 565 -8.21 29.86 17.35
CA ASN A 565 -9.15 29.11 18.20
C ASN A 565 -10.34 28.52 17.43
N ASN A 566 -10.50 28.88 16.16
CA ASN A 566 -11.63 28.47 15.32
C ASN A 566 -11.19 27.55 14.16
N ALA A 567 -9.87 27.34 13.98
CA ALA A 567 -9.36 26.48 12.93
C ALA A 567 -9.55 25.01 13.32
N PRO A 568 -10.17 24.16 12.49
CA PRO A 568 -10.19 22.73 12.73
C PRO A 568 -8.79 22.17 12.54
N PHE A 569 -8.28 21.54 13.56
CA PHE A 569 -6.98 20.87 13.50
C PHE A 569 -7.00 19.56 14.26
N ALA A 570 -6.29 18.57 13.73
CA ALA A 570 -5.95 17.37 14.48
C ALA A 570 -4.80 17.71 15.44
N VAL A 571 -4.95 17.34 16.70
CA VAL A 571 -3.95 17.57 17.74
C VAL A 571 -2.67 16.78 17.49
N PHE A 572 -1.57 17.20 18.10
CA PHE A 572 -0.32 16.44 18.02
C PHE A 572 -0.50 15.01 18.56
N SER A 573 0.27 14.09 18.05
CA SER A 573 0.17 12.69 18.46
C SER A 573 1.54 12.06 18.67
N HIS A 574 1.60 11.19 19.69
CA HIS A 574 2.70 10.26 19.95
C HIS A 574 2.14 8.85 19.94
N VAL A 575 2.70 7.99 19.11
CA VAL A 575 2.25 6.61 18.95
C VAL A 575 3.43 5.66 19.04
N LEU A 576 3.30 4.63 19.87
CA LEU A 576 4.21 3.49 19.88
C LEU A 576 3.61 2.36 19.04
N VAL A 577 4.43 1.78 18.17
CA VAL A 577 4.07 0.63 17.37
C VAL A 577 5.05 -0.49 17.67
N GLY A 578 4.53 -1.65 18.06
CA GLY A 578 5.31 -2.86 18.28
C GLY A 578 4.89 -3.96 17.34
N SER A 579 5.82 -4.72 16.79
CA SER A 579 5.51 -5.91 16.01
C SER A 579 6.44 -7.07 16.33
N ILE A 580 5.88 -8.28 16.30
CA ILE A 580 6.62 -9.53 16.43
C ILE A 580 6.10 -10.48 15.37
N GLU A 581 7.00 -11.08 14.62
CA GLU A 581 6.71 -12.11 13.65
C GLU A 581 7.63 -13.32 13.87
N VAL A 582 7.04 -14.50 13.98
CA VAL A 582 7.75 -15.77 14.09
C VAL A 582 7.38 -16.63 12.89
N ARG A 583 8.37 -16.96 12.08
CA ARG A 583 8.23 -17.83 10.92
C ARG A 583 8.72 -19.21 11.25
N ILE A 584 7.91 -20.22 11.00
CA ILE A 584 8.24 -21.64 11.16
C ILE A 584 7.85 -22.35 9.88
N ILE A 585 8.84 -22.69 9.03
CA ILE A 585 8.64 -23.25 7.69
C ILE A 585 7.76 -22.31 6.86
N ASP A 586 6.52 -22.72 6.57
CA ASP A 586 5.55 -22.01 5.72
C ASP A 586 4.47 -21.28 6.55
N ALA A 587 4.53 -21.39 7.87
CA ALA A 587 3.62 -20.72 8.78
C ALA A 587 4.28 -19.51 9.44
N VAL A 588 3.54 -18.42 9.54
CA VAL A 588 3.97 -17.19 10.21
C VAL A 588 2.95 -16.82 11.26
N ILE A 589 3.38 -16.72 12.50
CA ILE A 589 2.60 -16.20 13.62
C ILE A 589 3.04 -14.77 13.85
N PHE A 590 2.10 -13.85 13.98
CA PHE A 590 2.43 -12.44 14.15
C PHE A 590 1.57 -11.77 15.22
N PHE A 591 2.15 -10.74 15.82
CA PHE A 591 1.52 -9.81 16.78
C PHE A 591 1.87 -8.40 16.36
N HIS A 592 0.91 -7.52 16.38
CA HIS A 592 1.08 -6.11 16.08
C HIS A 592 0.31 -5.28 17.11
N SER A 593 0.96 -4.30 17.72
CA SER A 593 0.37 -3.43 18.73
C SER A 593 0.61 -1.97 18.37
N ILE A 594 -0.43 -1.17 18.48
CA ILE A 594 -0.39 0.29 18.36
C ILE A 594 -0.86 0.87 19.69
N TYR A 595 -0.12 1.84 20.24
CA TYR A 595 -0.45 2.50 21.49
C TYR A 595 -0.27 4.02 21.39
N GLY A 596 -1.37 4.78 21.51
CA GLY A 596 -1.35 6.24 21.62
C GLY A 596 -0.94 6.70 23.02
N ILE A 597 0.20 7.42 23.12
CA ILE A 597 0.72 7.88 24.40
C ILE A 597 0.01 9.16 24.85
N ASN A 598 -0.23 10.09 23.94
CA ASN A 598 -0.78 11.43 24.17
C ASN A 598 -1.58 11.90 22.97
N PRO A 599 -2.56 12.74 23.17
CA PRO A 599 -3.34 13.10 24.36
C PRO A 599 -4.31 11.99 24.77
N PRO A 600 -5.14 12.13 25.83
CA PRO A 600 -6.12 11.10 26.19
C PRO A 600 -7.07 10.73 25.04
N ILE A 601 -7.26 11.63 24.09
CA ILE A 601 -7.95 11.38 22.83
C ILE A 601 -6.92 11.44 21.71
N TYR A 602 -6.77 10.34 21.00
CA TYR A 602 -5.91 10.24 19.83
C TYR A 602 -6.75 10.49 18.58
N GLU A 603 -6.47 11.58 17.87
CA GLU A 603 -7.15 11.97 16.63
C GLU A 603 -6.16 12.10 15.49
N ILE A 604 -6.59 11.70 14.31
CA ILE A 604 -5.84 11.91 13.06
C ILE A 604 -6.58 12.88 12.15
N VAL A 605 -7.89 12.92 12.28
CA VAL A 605 -8.81 13.88 11.66
C VAL A 605 -9.58 14.57 12.78
N PRO A 606 -9.80 15.89 12.73
CA PRO A 606 -10.52 16.60 13.77
C PRO A 606 -11.90 16.00 14.04
N GLY A 607 -12.20 15.78 15.31
CA GLY A 607 -13.49 15.25 15.75
C GLY A 607 -13.63 13.73 15.63
N TYR A 608 -12.62 13.00 15.21
CA TYR A 608 -12.67 11.54 15.07
C TYR A 608 -11.65 10.86 15.96
N ALA A 609 -12.12 10.25 17.03
CA ALA A 609 -11.28 9.47 17.93
C ALA A 609 -10.70 8.23 17.24
N GLN A 610 -9.47 7.91 17.57
CA GLN A 610 -8.83 6.66 17.18
C GLN A 610 -8.70 5.77 18.39
N PRO A 611 -8.67 4.43 18.20
CA PRO A 611 -8.40 3.53 19.31
C PRO A 611 -7.07 3.88 19.98
N ARG A 612 -7.08 4.07 21.29
CA ARG A 612 -5.86 4.36 22.04
C ARG A 612 -4.90 3.20 22.05
N GLN A 613 -5.44 1.99 22.10
CA GLN A 613 -4.69 0.75 22.05
C GLN A 613 -5.33 -0.18 21.04
N LEU A 614 -4.51 -0.78 20.21
CA LEU A 614 -4.91 -1.82 19.28
C LEU A 614 -3.87 -2.93 19.34
N LEU A 615 -4.32 -4.11 19.69
CA LEU A 615 -3.54 -5.34 19.56
C LEU A 615 -4.21 -6.22 18.51
N THR A 616 -3.44 -6.59 17.48
CA THR A 616 -3.87 -7.57 16.49
C THR A 616 -2.87 -8.71 16.44
N TYR A 617 -3.35 -9.93 16.24
CA TYR A 617 -2.52 -11.11 16.13
C TYR A 617 -3.14 -12.11 15.18
N GLY A 618 -2.31 -13.00 14.64
CA GLY A 618 -2.81 -13.92 13.66
C GLY A 618 -1.79 -14.91 13.15
N VAL A 619 -2.24 -15.66 12.14
CA VAL A 619 -1.44 -16.68 11.46
C VAL A 619 -1.61 -16.52 9.97
N ARG A 620 -0.50 -16.60 9.23
CA ARG A 620 -0.44 -16.71 7.77
C ARG A 620 0.17 -18.07 7.43
N TRP A 621 -0.51 -18.84 6.62
CA TRP A 621 -0.04 -20.17 6.25
C TRP A 621 -0.14 -20.37 4.73
N GLN A 622 0.99 -20.65 4.10
CA GLN A 622 1.10 -20.88 2.67
C GLN A 622 1.38 -22.34 2.38
N PHE A 623 0.67 -22.88 1.39
CA PHE A 623 0.79 -24.25 0.94
C PHE A 623 1.17 -24.29 -0.53
N TRP A 624 2.12 -25.14 -0.88
CA TRP A 624 2.50 -25.47 -2.25
C TRP A 624 2.17 -26.94 -2.51
N ASN A 625 1.17 -27.20 -3.34
CA ASN A 625 0.72 -28.54 -3.69
C ASN A 625 1.11 -28.92 -5.13
#